data_7b96c3fcd640ae50790fe99610cdfd03
#
_entry.id   7b96c3fcd640ae50790fe99610cdfd03
#
_cell.length_a   1.000
_cell.length_b   1.000
_cell.length_c   1.000
_cell.angle_alpha   90.00
_cell.angle_beta   90.00
_cell.angle_gamma   90.00
#
_symmetry.space_group_name_H-M   'P 1'
#
loop_
_entity.id
_entity.type
_entity.pdbx_description
1 polymer ?
#
loop_
_entity_poly.entity_id
_entity_poly.type
_entity_poly.pdbx_seq_one_letter_code
_entity_poly.pdbx_strand_id
1 'polypeptide(L)'
;MFSKEKNFYGGHGIVGAQVPLGAGLAFADRYRENNCVTFTYFGDGAANQGQVYETFNMAALWKLPVIFVIENNQYAMGTAQERSTSSPEIYTRGEAFGIKGEAVDGMDVLAVKTAGDKAADYCRAGKGPYILEIKTYRYRGHSMSDPAKYRTREEVQKMRAQRDPIEAIRTLLVSEKHATDEENKTIDKEIKEIINACAEYAKDSPEVSAEELWTDIYA
;
A
#
# COMPACT_ATOMS: atom_id res chain seq x y z
N MET A 1 8.68 -11.87 -0.51
CA MET A 1 9.03 -11.57 -1.93
C MET A 1 9.60 -10.17 -1.98
N PHE A 2 10.82 -9.98 -2.46
CA PHE A 2 11.43 -8.66 -2.62
C PHE A 2 12.39 -8.66 -3.83
N SER A 3 12.72 -7.47 -4.33
CA SER A 3 13.70 -7.26 -5.41
C SER A 3 14.48 -5.98 -5.15
N LYS A 4 15.71 -6.11 -4.70
CA LYS A 4 16.59 -4.97 -4.44
C LYS A 4 16.84 -4.13 -5.69
N GLU A 5 16.98 -4.78 -6.84
CA GLU A 5 17.18 -4.12 -8.14
C GLU A 5 15.98 -3.25 -8.57
N LYS A 6 14.77 -3.63 -8.13
CA LYS A 6 13.54 -2.88 -8.38
C LYS A 6 13.16 -1.94 -7.25
N ASN A 7 13.99 -1.79 -6.23
CA ASN A 7 13.68 -1.04 -5.01
C ASN A 7 12.37 -1.49 -4.35
N PHE A 8 12.04 -2.76 -4.47
CA PHE A 8 10.88 -3.39 -3.86
C PHE A 8 11.32 -4.27 -2.70
N TYR A 9 11.06 -3.84 -1.48
CA TYR A 9 11.57 -4.47 -0.25
C TYR A 9 10.55 -5.40 0.42
N GLY A 10 9.50 -5.76 -0.29
CA GLY A 10 8.55 -6.79 0.08
C GLY A 10 7.57 -6.40 1.18
N GLY A 11 7.03 -7.41 1.83
CA GLY A 11 6.07 -7.29 2.94
C GLY A 11 6.52 -8.14 4.13
N HIS A 12 5.83 -7.97 5.27
CA HIS A 12 6.17 -8.63 6.52
C HIS A 12 4.95 -9.30 7.13
N GLY A 13 5.16 -10.46 7.75
CA GLY A 13 4.12 -11.18 8.50
C GLY A 13 3.79 -10.52 9.85
N ILE A 14 4.72 -9.77 10.42
CA ILE A 14 4.49 -9.02 11.65
C ILE A 14 3.76 -7.72 11.33
N VAL A 15 2.56 -7.56 11.87
CA VAL A 15 1.68 -6.42 11.59
C VAL A 15 2.35 -5.10 11.99
N GLY A 16 2.50 -4.20 11.03
CA GLY A 16 3.10 -2.88 11.24
C GLY A 16 4.64 -2.84 11.14
N ALA A 17 5.34 -4.00 11.06
CA ALA A 17 6.80 -4.03 11.03
C ALA A 17 7.41 -3.33 9.81
N GLN A 18 6.70 -3.29 8.68
CA GLN A 18 7.14 -2.57 7.50
C GLN A 18 7.27 -1.05 7.71
N VAL A 19 6.60 -0.48 8.71
CA VAL A 19 6.62 0.96 8.95
C VAL A 19 8.00 1.44 9.43
N PRO A 20 8.59 0.88 10.51
CA PRO A 20 9.98 1.21 10.90
C PRO A 20 11.01 0.79 9.85
N LEU A 21 10.80 -0.32 9.13
CA LEU A 21 11.70 -0.73 8.06
C LEU A 21 11.70 0.27 6.90
N GLY A 22 10.53 0.76 6.49
CA GLY A 22 10.42 1.82 5.48
C GLY A 22 11.11 3.12 5.93
N ALA A 23 10.97 3.51 7.19
CA ALA A 23 11.71 4.64 7.74
C ALA A 23 13.23 4.41 7.77
N GLY A 24 13.68 3.16 8.03
CA GLY A 24 15.08 2.78 7.96
C GLY A 24 15.66 2.90 6.54
N LEU A 25 14.90 2.52 5.51
CA LEU A 25 15.29 2.73 4.11
C LEU A 25 15.40 4.22 3.79
N ALA A 26 14.42 5.03 4.19
CA ALA A 26 14.46 6.48 4.02
C ALA A 26 15.61 7.13 4.79
N PHE A 27 15.97 6.61 5.97
CA PHE A 27 17.15 7.04 6.71
C PHE A 27 18.45 6.76 5.93
N ALA A 28 18.58 5.56 5.35
CA ALA A 28 19.72 5.21 4.53
C ALA A 28 19.85 6.11 3.29
N ASP A 29 18.72 6.41 2.63
CA ASP A 29 18.69 7.31 1.48
C ASP A 29 19.09 8.74 1.85
N ARG A 30 18.59 9.25 2.97
CA ARG A 30 18.99 10.54 3.50
C ARG A 30 20.47 10.59 3.87
N TYR A 31 20.97 9.55 4.54
CA TYR A 31 22.39 9.46 4.93
C TYR A 31 23.33 9.45 3.73
N ARG A 32 22.91 8.81 2.64
CA ARG A 32 23.64 8.76 1.36
C ARG A 32 23.43 9.98 0.48
N GLU A 33 22.61 10.91 0.91
CA GLU A 33 22.27 12.13 0.17
C GLU A 33 21.69 11.86 -1.24
N ASN A 34 21.03 10.72 -1.43
CA ASN A 34 20.31 10.45 -2.67
C ASN A 34 18.90 11.06 -2.65
N ASN A 35 18.31 11.29 -3.82
CA ASN A 35 16.99 11.91 -3.96
C ASN A 35 15.84 10.92 -3.98
N CYS A 36 16.01 9.76 -3.30
CA CYS A 36 14.98 8.74 -3.19
C CYS A 36 13.92 9.10 -2.16
N VAL A 37 12.73 8.55 -2.35
CA VAL A 37 11.61 8.63 -1.39
C VAL A 37 11.08 7.22 -1.16
N THR A 38 10.90 6.85 0.08
CA THR A 38 10.36 5.55 0.46
C THR A 38 8.86 5.63 0.65
N PHE A 39 8.11 4.76 -0.05
CA PHE A 39 6.70 4.51 0.22
C PHE A 39 6.59 3.27 1.10
N THR A 40 5.96 3.39 2.28
CA THR A 40 5.69 2.25 3.15
C THR A 40 4.19 2.09 3.36
N TYR A 41 3.68 0.90 3.07
CA TYR A 41 2.25 0.59 3.02
C TYR A 41 1.83 -0.24 4.23
N PHE A 42 0.70 0.12 4.85
CA PHE A 42 0.10 -0.64 5.95
C PHE A 42 -1.40 -0.39 6.03
N GLY A 43 -2.14 -1.35 6.58
CA GLY A 43 -3.59 -1.25 6.69
C GLY A 43 -4.07 -0.39 7.87
N ASP A 44 -5.37 -0.06 7.87
CA ASP A 44 -6.05 0.67 8.93
C ASP A 44 -5.89 0.01 10.32
N GLY A 45 -5.95 -1.32 10.39
CA GLY A 45 -5.68 -2.05 11.63
C GLY A 45 -4.23 -1.93 12.11
N ALA A 46 -3.27 -2.04 11.19
CA ALA A 46 -1.85 -1.90 11.49
C ALA A 46 -1.49 -0.49 12.00
N ALA A 47 -2.25 0.53 11.61
CA ALA A 47 -2.08 1.90 12.08
C ALA A 47 -2.28 2.05 13.61
N ASN A 48 -2.80 1.03 14.31
CA ASN A 48 -2.95 1.03 15.77
C ASN A 48 -1.74 0.43 16.51
N GLN A 49 -0.71 -0.06 15.80
CA GLN A 49 0.50 -0.61 16.42
C GLN A 49 1.39 0.51 17.00
N GLY A 50 1.94 0.29 18.21
CA GLY A 50 2.79 1.28 18.88
C GLY A 50 4.02 1.69 18.07
N GLN A 51 4.66 0.73 17.40
CA GLN A 51 5.83 0.98 16.56
C GLN A 51 5.57 1.98 15.40
N VAL A 52 4.32 2.17 14.98
CA VAL A 52 3.94 3.20 13.99
C VAL A 52 4.22 4.60 14.55
N TYR A 53 3.81 4.85 15.79
CA TYR A 53 3.98 6.14 16.45
C TYR A 53 5.43 6.42 16.83
N GLU A 54 6.16 5.40 17.27
CA GLU A 54 7.61 5.49 17.48
C GLU A 54 8.31 5.90 16.17
N THR A 55 7.93 5.27 15.06
CA THR A 55 8.45 5.58 13.74
C THR A 55 8.07 6.99 13.28
N PHE A 56 6.85 7.43 13.51
CA PHE A 56 6.43 8.80 13.19
C PHE A 56 7.31 9.83 13.91
N ASN A 57 7.57 9.62 15.21
CA ASN A 57 8.45 10.49 15.97
C ASN A 57 9.87 10.59 15.36
N MET A 58 10.49 9.44 15.09
CA MET A 58 11.83 9.40 14.51
C MET A 58 11.86 10.01 13.10
N ALA A 59 10.88 9.67 12.26
CA ALA A 59 10.81 10.17 10.88
C ALA A 59 10.63 11.69 10.84
N ALA A 60 9.80 12.25 11.71
CA ALA A 60 9.59 13.68 11.83
C ALA A 60 10.85 14.40 12.35
N LEU A 61 11.45 13.87 13.44
CA LEU A 61 12.65 14.44 14.06
C LEU A 61 13.80 14.55 13.05
N TRP A 62 13.98 13.51 12.25
CA TRP A 62 15.06 13.46 11.26
C TRP A 62 14.63 13.92 9.86
N LYS A 63 13.40 14.39 9.69
CA LYS A 63 12.83 14.81 8.39
C LYS A 63 13.08 13.79 7.28
N LEU A 64 12.81 12.51 7.56
CA LEU A 64 13.06 11.43 6.62
C LEU A 64 12.16 11.56 5.39
N PRO A 65 12.68 11.23 4.18
CA PRO A 65 11.87 11.23 2.95
C PRO A 65 11.03 9.96 2.85
N VAL A 66 10.06 9.81 3.74
CA VAL A 66 9.16 8.65 3.80
C VAL A 66 7.70 9.07 3.69
N ILE A 67 6.94 8.34 2.89
CA ILE A 67 5.51 8.48 2.76
C ILE A 67 4.87 7.26 3.42
N PHE A 68 4.09 7.51 4.45
CA PHE A 68 3.31 6.51 5.15
C PHE A 68 1.95 6.37 4.47
N VAL A 69 1.75 5.26 3.74
CA VAL A 69 0.52 4.98 3.01
C VAL A 69 -0.36 4.05 3.83
N ILE A 70 -1.48 4.57 4.29
CA ILE A 70 -2.49 3.81 5.03
C ILE A 70 -3.53 3.32 4.03
N GLU A 71 -3.51 2.01 3.73
CA GLU A 71 -4.53 1.36 2.90
C GLU A 71 -5.78 1.13 3.74
N ASN A 72 -6.64 2.13 3.83
CA ASN A 72 -7.84 2.08 4.63
C ASN A 72 -9.00 1.44 3.86
N ASN A 73 -9.17 0.13 4.02
CA ASN A 73 -10.31 -0.61 3.48
C ASN A 73 -11.44 -0.81 4.51
N GLN A 74 -11.37 -0.13 5.66
CA GLN A 74 -12.33 -0.08 6.75
C GLN A 74 -12.47 -1.37 7.57
N TYR A 75 -11.69 -2.43 7.27
CA TYR A 75 -11.75 -3.69 7.98
C TYR A 75 -10.36 -4.29 8.21
N ALA A 76 -9.98 -4.41 9.47
CA ALA A 76 -8.84 -5.21 9.90
C ALA A 76 -9.31 -6.66 10.11
N MET A 77 -9.04 -7.55 9.16
CA MET A 77 -9.71 -8.84 9.05
C MET A 77 -11.24 -8.66 9.02
N GLY A 78 -11.95 -9.08 10.05
CA GLY A 78 -13.40 -8.88 10.22
C GLY A 78 -13.79 -7.75 11.18
N THR A 79 -12.82 -7.02 11.74
CA THR A 79 -13.08 -5.91 12.67
C THR A 79 -13.22 -4.60 11.92
N ALA A 80 -14.40 -3.99 11.99
CA ALA A 80 -14.64 -2.67 11.38
C ALA A 80 -13.79 -1.59 12.07
N GLN A 81 -13.33 -0.60 11.29
CA GLN A 81 -12.54 0.53 11.77
C GLN A 81 -13.23 1.27 12.93
N GLU A 82 -14.53 1.51 12.82
CA GLU A 82 -15.34 2.22 13.83
C GLU A 82 -15.35 1.54 15.21
N ARG A 83 -15.06 0.21 15.24
CA ARG A 83 -15.00 -0.55 16.49
C ARG A 83 -13.63 -0.55 17.15
N SER A 84 -12.59 -0.16 16.43
CA SER A 84 -11.20 -0.27 16.90
C SER A 84 -10.43 1.05 16.81
N THR A 85 -11.01 2.09 16.22
CA THR A 85 -10.33 3.35 15.93
C THR A 85 -11.19 4.51 16.42
N SER A 86 -10.68 5.29 17.35
CA SER A 86 -11.40 6.42 17.98
C SER A 86 -11.60 7.61 17.03
N SER A 87 -10.69 7.81 16.05
CA SER A 87 -10.81 8.85 15.04
C SER A 87 -11.07 8.22 13.69
N PRO A 88 -12.09 8.65 12.92
CA PRO A 88 -12.39 8.13 11.59
C PRO A 88 -11.34 8.49 10.54
N GLU A 89 -10.54 9.53 10.81
CA GLU A 89 -9.49 10.02 9.92
C GLU A 89 -8.11 9.66 10.48
N ILE A 90 -7.54 8.57 10.00
CA ILE A 90 -6.31 8.01 10.56
C ILE A 90 -5.11 8.89 10.24
N TYR A 91 -5.09 9.58 9.09
CA TYR A 91 -3.98 10.47 8.72
C TYR A 91 -3.74 11.59 9.73
N THR A 92 -4.76 12.04 10.47
CA THR A 92 -4.65 13.10 11.47
C THR A 92 -3.76 12.73 12.65
N ARG A 93 -3.49 11.44 12.86
CA ARG A 93 -2.58 10.97 13.91
C ARG A 93 -1.15 11.48 13.75
N GLY A 94 -0.75 11.84 12.53
CA GLY A 94 0.54 12.47 12.24
C GLY A 94 0.67 13.86 12.82
N GLU A 95 -0.41 14.58 13.07
CA GLU A 95 -0.41 15.96 13.57
C GLU A 95 0.30 16.09 14.92
N ALA A 96 0.15 15.08 15.78
CA ALA A 96 0.84 15.02 17.08
C ALA A 96 2.38 15.03 16.96
N PHE A 97 2.90 14.64 15.80
CA PHE A 97 4.33 14.61 15.47
C PHE A 97 4.72 15.70 14.46
N GLY A 98 3.79 16.59 14.12
CA GLY A 98 4.01 17.61 13.08
C GLY A 98 4.11 17.06 11.66
N ILE A 99 3.64 15.83 11.42
CA ILE A 99 3.62 15.21 10.09
C ILE A 99 2.37 15.65 9.34
N LYS A 100 2.56 16.17 8.14
CA LYS A 100 1.46 16.54 7.26
C LYS A 100 0.83 15.28 6.63
N GLY A 101 -0.49 15.27 6.52
CA GLY A 101 -1.21 14.18 5.88
C GLY A 101 -2.51 14.62 5.22
N GLU A 102 -3.09 13.73 4.44
CA GLU A 102 -4.40 13.90 3.82
C GLU A 102 -5.07 12.55 3.56
N ALA A 103 -6.40 12.55 3.49
CA ALA A 103 -7.18 11.42 3.01
C ALA A 103 -7.42 11.55 1.50
N VAL A 104 -7.36 10.44 0.79
CA VAL A 104 -7.54 10.36 -0.66
C VAL A 104 -8.55 9.27 -0.98
N ASP A 105 -9.38 9.51 -2.00
CA ASP A 105 -10.25 8.48 -2.55
C ASP A 105 -9.42 7.41 -3.28
N GLY A 106 -9.24 6.25 -2.65
CA GLY A 106 -8.47 5.14 -3.18
C GLY A 106 -9.13 4.40 -4.35
N MET A 107 -10.38 4.73 -4.65
CA MET A 107 -11.11 4.20 -5.82
C MET A 107 -10.97 5.13 -7.04
N ASP A 108 -10.25 6.24 -6.93
CA ASP A 108 -9.88 7.15 -8.01
C ASP A 108 -8.36 7.11 -8.24
N VAL A 109 -7.95 6.42 -9.30
CA VAL A 109 -6.53 6.23 -9.65
C VAL A 109 -5.81 7.56 -9.90
N LEU A 110 -6.46 8.54 -10.53
CA LEU A 110 -5.86 9.83 -10.83
C LEU A 110 -5.70 10.70 -9.57
N ALA A 111 -6.67 10.64 -8.65
CA ALA A 111 -6.57 11.29 -7.36
C ALA A 111 -5.41 10.71 -6.53
N VAL A 112 -5.28 9.38 -6.50
CA VAL A 112 -4.17 8.69 -5.81
C VAL A 112 -2.82 9.08 -6.41
N LYS A 113 -2.71 9.09 -7.74
CA LYS A 113 -1.48 9.52 -8.43
C LYS A 113 -1.12 10.95 -8.07
N THR A 114 -2.06 11.87 -8.14
CA THR A 114 -1.85 13.29 -7.84
C THR A 114 -1.38 13.50 -6.40
N ALA A 115 -2.01 12.81 -5.44
CA ALA A 115 -1.62 12.88 -4.04
C ALA A 115 -0.24 12.26 -3.80
N GLY A 116 0.07 11.13 -4.46
CA GLY A 116 1.38 10.48 -4.41
C GLY A 116 2.50 11.37 -4.92
N ASP A 117 2.32 12.01 -6.08
CA ASP A 117 3.28 12.94 -6.66
C ASP A 117 3.53 14.14 -5.71
N LYS A 118 2.46 14.74 -5.20
CA LYS A 118 2.53 15.85 -4.23
C LYS A 118 3.28 15.47 -2.96
N ALA A 119 3.02 14.29 -2.41
CA ALA A 119 3.71 13.78 -1.23
C ALA A 119 5.19 13.51 -1.51
N ALA A 120 5.52 12.94 -2.69
CA ALA A 120 6.89 12.70 -3.10
C ALA A 120 7.68 14.01 -3.26
N ASP A 121 7.09 15.01 -3.89
CA ASP A 121 7.70 16.34 -4.05
C ASP A 121 7.91 17.04 -2.69
N TYR A 122 6.94 16.88 -1.77
CA TYR A 122 7.07 17.38 -0.40
C TYR A 122 8.28 16.77 0.32
N CYS A 123 8.43 15.43 0.23
CA CYS A 123 9.55 14.72 0.84
C CYS A 123 10.90 15.10 0.19
N ARG A 124 10.96 15.16 -1.15
CA ARG A 124 12.15 15.58 -1.90
C ARG A 124 12.59 17.01 -1.60
N ALA A 125 11.63 17.88 -1.30
CA ALA A 125 11.92 19.24 -0.86
C ALA A 125 12.49 19.33 0.58
N GLY A 126 12.80 18.19 1.22
CA GLY A 126 13.37 18.11 2.57
C GLY A 126 12.41 18.51 3.69
N LYS A 127 11.11 18.56 3.41
CA LYS A 127 10.09 18.99 4.38
C LYS A 127 9.77 17.94 5.43
N GLY A 128 10.25 16.69 5.24
CA GLY A 128 10.05 15.56 6.14
C GLY A 128 9.02 14.55 5.62
N PRO A 129 8.53 13.66 6.50
CA PRO A 129 7.59 12.61 6.13
C PRO A 129 6.20 13.15 5.75
N TYR A 130 5.41 12.31 5.08
CA TYR A 130 4.04 12.61 4.69
C TYR A 130 3.13 11.40 4.95
N ILE A 131 1.86 11.62 5.29
CA ILE A 131 0.88 10.55 5.47
C ILE A 131 -0.19 10.64 4.37
N LEU A 132 -0.44 9.54 3.68
CA LEU A 132 -1.55 9.37 2.75
C LEU A 132 -2.49 8.29 3.29
N GLU A 133 -3.71 8.67 3.65
CA GLU A 133 -4.75 7.71 3.96
C GLU A 133 -5.57 7.45 2.69
N ILE A 134 -5.33 6.31 2.07
CA ILE A 134 -5.99 5.90 0.84
C ILE A 134 -7.26 5.12 1.20
N LYS A 135 -8.42 5.76 1.10
CA LYS A 135 -9.72 5.15 1.41
C LYS A 135 -10.17 4.26 0.26
N THR A 136 -10.11 2.97 0.47
CA THR A 136 -10.40 1.95 -0.55
C THR A 136 -11.44 0.95 -0.07
N TYR A 137 -11.69 -0.10 -0.85
CA TYR A 137 -12.66 -1.14 -0.53
C TYR A 137 -12.12 -2.53 -0.88
N ARG A 138 -12.22 -3.47 0.04
CA ARG A 138 -11.81 -4.86 -0.17
C ARG A 138 -13.01 -5.71 -0.62
N TYR A 139 -13.01 -6.16 -1.88
CA TYR A 139 -14.12 -6.95 -2.44
C TYR A 139 -14.24 -8.37 -1.89
N ARG A 140 -13.13 -8.97 -1.48
CA ARG A 140 -13.07 -10.35 -0.96
C ARG A 140 -12.79 -10.34 0.55
N GLY A 141 -12.88 -11.51 1.19
CA GLY A 141 -12.39 -11.70 2.54
C GLY A 141 -10.89 -11.41 2.67
N HIS A 142 -10.43 -11.29 3.90
CA HIS A 142 -9.02 -11.01 4.19
C HIS A 142 -8.09 -12.13 3.69
N SER A 143 -8.54 -13.37 3.79
CA SER A 143 -7.80 -14.55 3.35
C SER A 143 -8.75 -15.56 2.71
N MET A 144 -8.22 -16.66 2.19
CA MET A 144 -9.00 -17.76 1.63
C MET A 144 -9.99 -18.37 2.65
N SER A 145 -9.65 -18.36 3.93
CA SER A 145 -10.48 -18.87 5.02
C SER A 145 -11.48 -17.86 5.58
N ASP A 146 -11.43 -16.60 5.18
CA ASP A 146 -12.36 -15.57 5.65
C ASP A 146 -13.66 -15.60 4.84
N PRO A 147 -14.80 -15.99 5.44
CA PRO A 147 -16.09 -16.08 4.73
C PRO A 147 -16.73 -14.71 4.49
N ALA A 148 -16.11 -13.62 4.91
CA ALA A 148 -16.56 -12.21 4.74
C ALA A 148 -18.00 -11.95 5.24
N LYS A 149 -18.43 -12.61 6.33
CA LYS A 149 -19.79 -12.48 6.90
C LYS A 149 -20.14 -11.11 7.48
N TYR A 150 -19.14 -10.23 7.60
CA TYR A 150 -19.29 -8.86 8.11
C TYR A 150 -19.76 -7.85 7.04
N ARG A 151 -19.94 -8.31 5.78
CA ARG A 151 -20.47 -7.52 4.66
C ARG A 151 -21.50 -8.31 3.88
N THR A 152 -22.48 -7.64 3.28
CA THR A 152 -23.45 -8.30 2.42
C THR A 152 -22.93 -8.42 0.97
N ARG A 153 -23.46 -9.37 0.21
CA ARG A 153 -23.12 -9.54 -1.21
C ARG A 153 -23.63 -8.33 -2.04
N GLU A 154 -24.76 -7.78 -1.67
CA GLU A 154 -25.38 -6.63 -2.30
C GLU A 154 -24.51 -5.38 -2.15
N GLU A 155 -23.94 -5.16 -0.96
CA GLU A 155 -23.00 -4.08 -0.71
C GLU A 155 -21.76 -4.20 -1.61
N VAL A 156 -21.14 -5.38 -1.67
CA VAL A 156 -19.95 -5.64 -2.50
C VAL A 156 -20.27 -5.41 -3.98
N GLN A 157 -21.40 -5.90 -4.45
CA GLN A 157 -21.82 -5.73 -5.84
C GLN A 157 -22.09 -4.25 -6.18
N LYS A 158 -22.72 -3.51 -5.28
CA LYS A 158 -22.95 -2.07 -5.45
C LYS A 158 -21.63 -1.30 -5.56
N MET A 159 -20.69 -1.58 -4.65
CA MET A 159 -19.36 -0.95 -4.68
C MET A 159 -18.63 -1.26 -5.98
N ARG A 160 -18.62 -2.52 -6.42
CA ARG A 160 -17.98 -2.93 -7.67
C ARG A 160 -18.62 -2.26 -8.88
N ALA A 161 -19.96 -2.21 -8.94
CA ALA A 161 -20.64 -1.61 -10.08
C ALA A 161 -20.49 -0.09 -10.19
N GLN A 162 -20.30 0.58 -9.06
CA GLN A 162 -20.30 2.06 -9.03
C GLN A 162 -18.91 2.67 -8.89
N ARG A 163 -17.94 1.92 -8.36
CA ARG A 163 -16.67 2.48 -7.89
C ARG A 163 -15.45 1.59 -8.19
N ASP A 164 -15.54 0.69 -9.17
CA ASP A 164 -14.38 -0.11 -9.55
C ASP A 164 -13.33 0.77 -10.25
N PRO A 165 -12.10 0.91 -9.70
CA PRO A 165 -11.09 1.80 -10.27
C PRO A 165 -10.60 1.34 -11.64
N ILE A 166 -10.63 0.02 -11.92
CA ILE A 166 -10.21 -0.54 -13.22
C ILE A 166 -11.23 -0.15 -14.29
N GLU A 167 -12.53 -0.34 -14.01
CA GLU A 167 -13.58 0.01 -14.96
C GLU A 167 -13.69 1.53 -15.17
N ALA A 168 -13.44 2.32 -14.12
CA ALA A 168 -13.40 3.77 -14.21
C ALA A 168 -12.30 4.25 -15.18
N ILE A 169 -11.07 3.72 -15.04
CA ILE A 169 -9.95 4.07 -15.93
C ILE A 169 -10.20 3.54 -17.35
N ARG A 170 -10.72 2.32 -17.52
CA ARG A 170 -11.06 1.77 -18.84
C ARG A 170 -12.07 2.71 -19.57
N THR A 171 -13.11 3.12 -18.87
CA THR A 171 -14.10 4.04 -19.40
C THR A 171 -13.48 5.38 -19.80
N LEU A 172 -12.62 5.94 -18.95
CA LEU A 172 -11.91 7.19 -19.21
C LEU A 172 -11.03 7.08 -20.47
N LEU A 173 -10.22 6.05 -20.57
CA LEU A 173 -9.31 5.82 -21.70
C LEU A 173 -10.08 5.75 -23.04
N VAL A 174 -11.22 5.07 -23.06
CA VAL A 174 -12.05 4.96 -24.27
C VAL A 174 -12.76 6.27 -24.59
N SER A 175 -13.37 6.92 -23.59
CA SER A 175 -14.14 8.15 -23.80
C SER A 175 -13.26 9.32 -24.25
N GLU A 176 -12.03 9.40 -23.75
CA GLU A 176 -11.04 10.42 -24.13
C GLU A 176 -10.18 10.01 -25.33
N LYS A 177 -10.45 8.84 -25.92
CA LYS A 177 -9.72 8.31 -27.11
C LYS A 177 -8.23 8.09 -26.87
N HIS A 178 -7.84 7.76 -25.65
CA HIS A 178 -6.48 7.35 -25.33
C HIS A 178 -6.23 5.88 -25.63
N ALA A 179 -7.28 5.04 -25.62
CA ALA A 179 -7.24 3.64 -26.01
C ALA A 179 -8.59 3.19 -26.58
N THR A 180 -8.57 2.10 -27.34
CA THR A 180 -9.77 1.41 -27.83
C THR A 180 -10.15 0.25 -26.90
N ASP A 181 -11.37 -0.26 -27.03
CA ASP A 181 -11.79 -1.47 -26.31
C ASP A 181 -10.91 -2.70 -26.66
N GLU A 182 -10.46 -2.80 -27.90
CA GLU A 182 -9.58 -3.91 -28.34
C GLU A 182 -8.18 -3.82 -27.72
N GLU A 183 -7.62 -2.64 -27.59
CA GLU A 183 -6.35 -2.42 -26.87
C GLU A 183 -6.49 -2.76 -25.40
N ASN A 184 -7.58 -2.38 -24.73
CA ASN A 184 -7.85 -2.75 -23.34
C ASN A 184 -7.96 -4.29 -23.18
N LYS A 185 -8.64 -4.99 -24.09
CA LYS A 185 -8.69 -6.47 -24.09
C LYS A 185 -7.32 -7.11 -24.30
N THR A 186 -6.49 -6.50 -25.12
CA THR A 186 -5.11 -6.97 -25.36
C THR A 186 -4.30 -6.86 -24.07
N ILE A 187 -4.37 -5.73 -23.37
CA ILE A 187 -3.72 -5.54 -22.06
C ILE A 187 -4.21 -6.60 -21.06
N ASP A 188 -5.52 -6.80 -20.93
CA ASP A 188 -6.07 -7.83 -20.03
C ASP A 188 -5.53 -9.23 -20.35
N LYS A 189 -5.38 -9.58 -21.63
CA LYS A 189 -4.81 -10.86 -22.06
C LYS A 189 -3.34 -11.00 -21.69
N GLU A 190 -2.54 -9.98 -21.98
CA GLU A 190 -1.11 -9.95 -21.63
C GLU A 190 -0.89 -10.08 -20.13
N ILE A 191 -1.64 -9.34 -19.33
CA ILE A 191 -1.57 -9.43 -17.85
C ILE A 191 -1.95 -10.83 -17.38
N LYS A 192 -2.98 -11.45 -17.95
CA LYS A 192 -3.37 -12.82 -17.60
C LYS A 192 -2.27 -13.83 -17.92
N GLU A 193 -1.59 -13.68 -19.05
CA GLU A 193 -0.45 -14.53 -19.44
C GLU A 193 0.71 -14.37 -18.43
N ILE A 194 1.05 -13.14 -18.01
CA ILE A 194 2.06 -12.86 -16.98
C ILE A 194 1.70 -13.54 -15.65
N ILE A 195 0.45 -13.39 -15.19
CA ILE A 195 0.00 -13.98 -13.92
C ILE A 195 0.04 -15.51 -13.97
N ASN A 196 -0.37 -16.11 -15.09
CA ASN A 196 -0.27 -17.57 -15.26
C ASN A 196 1.20 -18.04 -15.24
N ALA A 197 2.09 -17.34 -15.92
CA ALA A 197 3.53 -17.65 -15.89
C ALA A 197 4.13 -17.52 -14.48
N CYS A 198 3.71 -16.52 -13.69
CA CYS A 198 4.10 -16.39 -12.28
C CYS A 198 3.63 -17.59 -11.44
N ALA A 199 2.41 -18.08 -11.68
CA ALA A 199 1.88 -19.24 -10.96
C ALA A 199 2.64 -20.54 -11.31
N GLU A 200 2.93 -20.78 -12.59
CA GLU A 200 3.74 -21.93 -13.01
C GLU A 200 5.17 -21.83 -12.46
N TYR A 201 5.80 -20.65 -12.53
CA TYR A 201 7.12 -20.43 -11.92
C TYR A 201 7.14 -20.80 -10.42
N ALA A 202 6.09 -20.42 -9.66
CA ALA A 202 6.00 -20.76 -8.25
C ALA A 202 5.86 -22.26 -8.00
N LYS A 203 5.11 -22.99 -8.87
CA LYS A 203 4.95 -24.44 -8.77
C LYS A 203 6.24 -25.20 -9.13
N ASP A 204 6.96 -24.72 -10.13
CA ASP A 204 8.17 -25.36 -10.64
C ASP A 204 9.41 -25.00 -9.82
N SER A 205 9.32 -24.00 -8.94
CA SER A 205 10.42 -23.59 -8.07
C SER A 205 10.71 -24.68 -7.03
N PRO A 206 12.00 -24.98 -6.78
CA PRO A 206 12.37 -25.98 -5.77
C PRO A 206 11.97 -25.54 -4.37
N GLU A 207 11.65 -26.52 -3.53
CA GLU A 207 11.49 -26.28 -2.10
C GLU A 207 12.79 -25.81 -1.47
N VAL A 208 12.70 -25.04 -0.40
CA VAL A 208 13.86 -24.53 0.35
C VAL A 208 14.59 -25.70 1.01
N SER A 209 15.92 -25.74 0.91
CA SER A 209 16.71 -26.79 1.54
C SER A 209 16.81 -26.63 3.07
N ALA A 210 17.09 -27.72 3.79
CA ALA A 210 17.24 -27.65 5.24
C ALA A 210 18.43 -26.78 5.68
N GLU A 211 19.45 -26.65 4.85
CA GLU A 211 20.62 -25.80 5.10
C GLU A 211 20.26 -24.32 5.16
N GLU A 212 19.25 -23.89 4.39
CA GLU A 212 18.77 -22.51 4.39
C GLU A 212 18.23 -22.04 5.76
N LEU A 213 17.89 -22.99 6.65
CA LEU A 213 17.48 -22.67 8.01
C LEU A 213 18.56 -21.90 8.79
N TRP A 214 19.81 -22.06 8.42
CA TRP A 214 20.96 -21.52 9.12
C TRP A 214 21.64 -20.35 8.39
N THR A 215 21.12 -19.97 7.22
CA THR A 215 21.62 -18.83 6.46
C THR A 215 20.93 -17.54 6.91
N ASP A 216 21.54 -16.40 6.64
CA ASP A 216 20.97 -15.04 6.86
C ASP A 216 20.48 -14.76 8.30
N ILE A 217 21.00 -15.49 9.30
CA ILE A 217 20.67 -15.27 10.72
C ILE A 217 21.51 -14.13 11.30
N TYR A 218 22.76 -14.04 10.87
CA TYR A 218 23.70 -12.98 11.23
C TYR A 218 24.35 -12.42 9.97
N ALA A 219 24.65 -11.12 9.98
CA ALA A 219 25.36 -10.44 8.89
C ALA A 219 26.87 -10.76 8.94
#